data_90be37b1764a50e57b7b9f1063440c80
#
_entry.id   90be37b1764a50e57b7b9f1063440c80
#
_cell.length_a   1.000
_cell.length_b   1.000
_cell.length_c   1.000
_cell.angle_alpha   90.00
_cell.angle_beta   90.00
_cell.angle_gamma   90.00
#
_symmetry.space_group_name_H-M   'P 1'
#
loop_
_entity.id
_entity.type
_entity.pdbx_description
1 polymer ?
#
loop_
_entity_poly.entity_id
_entity_poly.type
_entity_poly.pdbx_seq_one_letter_code
_entity_poly.pdbx_strand_id
1 'polypeptide(L)'
;MGRRQVVRRGSLDPVFEGSNPSAPAISGNRGPGSRGPGFNVLDDPNMPTGFGELKVFSGSAHPDLAREIADVLGVTPGQARLRRFPDTETSFQIDENIRGTDVFIVQPTCANGSVSVDQHLMELMIMTDAFRRSSAARITAVVPYYGYARQDRKDKPRVPISAKLVANVLSAAGINRVLTMDLHKAQIQGFFDIPVDHLFAAPVIIEYLSRLDSPNLTMVAPDAGGAERARAYAKRLDAELAVIDKRRSDDGTAEVMNVIGDVEGRTCIIQDDIVDTAGTITKAAIALQKNGAARVLACAVHGVLSGQAIERIDKSPIDKMIVTNTIPQSKAAAACSKIVVLSVARLLGQAIKSIHEETSVSSLFV
;
A
#
# COMPACT_ATOMS: atom_id res chain seq x y z
N MET A 1 -25.76 46.42 -43.41
CA MET A 1 -24.93 47.58 -42.96
C MET A 1 -24.40 47.21 -41.58
N GLY A 2 -23.09 47.09 -41.39
CA GLY A 2 -22.54 46.84 -40.09
C GLY A 2 -21.14 46.24 -40.19
N ARG A 3 -20.16 47.00 -39.96
CA ARG A 3 -18.72 46.86 -40.25
C ARG A 3 -18.04 45.73 -39.50
N ARG A 4 -17.20 44.98 -40.25
CA ARG A 4 -16.12 44.12 -39.71
C ARG A 4 -15.01 45.01 -39.13
N GLN A 5 -14.57 44.75 -37.92
CA GLN A 5 -13.30 45.24 -37.41
C GLN A 5 -12.29 44.06 -37.35
N VAL A 6 -11.21 44.24 -38.10
CA VAL A 6 -10.02 43.43 -38.11
C VAL A 6 -9.13 43.94 -36.99
N VAL A 7 -8.76 43.10 -36.03
CA VAL A 7 -7.70 43.39 -35.06
C VAL A 7 -6.45 42.61 -35.44
N ARG A 8 -5.39 43.35 -35.68
CA ARG A 8 -4.04 42.88 -36.07
C ARG A 8 -3.37 42.16 -34.87
N ARG A 9 -2.73 41.06 -35.17
CA ARG A 9 -1.72 40.40 -34.31
C ARG A 9 -0.50 41.31 -34.21
N GLY A 10 -0.07 41.67 -33.00
CA GLY A 10 1.24 42.21 -32.66
C GLY A 10 2.06 41.13 -31.96
N SER A 11 3.13 40.73 -32.57
CA SER A 11 4.21 39.89 -31.98
C SER A 11 5.06 40.79 -31.07
N LEU A 12 5.27 40.37 -29.84
CA LEU A 12 6.30 40.90 -28.96
C LEU A 12 7.07 39.71 -28.35
N ASP A 13 8.24 39.44 -28.91
CA ASP A 13 9.30 38.65 -28.25
C ASP A 13 10.02 39.57 -27.27
N PRO A 14 10.25 39.15 -26.05
CA PRO A 14 11.24 39.79 -25.18
C PRO A 14 12.60 39.09 -25.34
N VAL A 15 13.54 39.82 -25.88
CA VAL A 15 14.98 39.52 -25.83
C VAL A 15 15.44 39.75 -24.39
N PHE A 16 15.94 38.69 -23.75
CA PHE A 16 16.72 38.82 -22.50
C PHE A 16 18.21 38.72 -22.83
N GLU A 17 18.88 39.88 -22.91
CA GLU A 17 20.32 39.99 -22.76
C GLU A 17 20.68 39.93 -21.27
N GLY A 18 21.28 38.84 -20.84
CA GLY A 18 21.87 38.68 -19.51
C GLY A 18 23.38 38.78 -19.60
N SER A 19 23.93 39.89 -19.22
CA SER A 19 25.36 40.13 -19.03
C SER A 19 25.92 39.31 -17.87
N ASN A 20 26.91 38.45 -18.19
CA ASN A 20 27.64 37.64 -17.22
C ASN A 20 28.81 38.49 -16.65
N PRO A 21 28.95 38.70 -15.35
CA PRO A 21 30.16 39.34 -14.80
C PRO A 21 31.28 38.31 -14.70
N SER A 22 32.35 38.56 -15.41
CA SER A 22 33.64 37.89 -15.35
C SER A 22 34.26 37.90 -13.94
N ALA A 23 34.55 36.70 -13.43
CA ALA A 23 35.36 36.53 -12.21
C ALA A 23 36.85 36.83 -12.49
N PRO A 24 37.56 37.44 -11.54
CA PRO A 24 39.00 37.74 -11.74
C PRO A 24 39.84 36.46 -11.58
N ALA A 25 40.75 36.28 -12.55
CA ALA A 25 41.77 35.23 -12.49
C ALA A 25 42.80 35.53 -11.40
N ILE A 26 42.91 34.64 -10.41
CA ILE A 26 43.99 34.63 -9.43
C ILE A 26 45.10 33.70 -9.97
N SER A 27 46.15 34.28 -10.53
CA SER A 27 47.40 33.59 -10.86
C SER A 27 48.23 33.47 -9.55
N GLY A 28 48.23 32.27 -8.96
CA GLY A 28 49.09 31.91 -7.84
C GLY A 28 49.97 30.74 -8.20
N ASN A 29 51.21 31.04 -8.56
CA ASN A 29 52.28 30.07 -8.76
C ASN A 29 52.63 29.41 -7.40
N ARG A 30 52.37 28.11 -7.22
CA ARG A 30 52.90 27.34 -6.08
C ARG A 30 53.74 26.18 -6.61
N GLY A 31 54.98 26.20 -6.18
CA GLY A 31 55.98 25.18 -6.44
C GLY A 31 55.62 23.81 -5.85
N PRO A 32 56.40 22.75 -6.16
CA PRO A 32 56.07 21.37 -5.78
C PRO A 32 56.32 21.15 -4.28
N GLY A 33 55.26 21.28 -3.46
CA GLY A 33 55.29 20.99 -2.04
C GLY A 33 54.60 19.62 -1.80
N SER A 34 55.35 18.78 -1.08
CA SER A 34 55.04 17.47 -0.53
C SER A 34 53.54 17.19 -0.27
N ARG A 35 52.99 16.18 -0.99
CA ARG A 35 51.71 15.57 -0.64
C ARG A 35 51.90 14.85 0.70
N GLY A 36 51.33 15.41 1.77
CA GLY A 36 51.06 14.65 2.97
C GLY A 36 50.10 13.48 2.65
N PRO A 37 50.08 12.42 3.47
CA PRO A 37 49.18 11.28 3.22
C PRO A 37 47.75 11.80 3.20
N GLY A 38 47.17 11.85 2.00
CA GLY A 38 45.74 12.12 1.84
C GLY A 38 44.99 10.97 2.49
N PHE A 39 44.32 11.25 3.60
CA PHE A 39 43.30 10.37 4.15
C PHE A 39 42.19 10.30 3.10
N ASN A 40 42.22 9.24 2.28
CA ASN A 40 41.08 8.82 1.47
C ASN A 40 40.07 8.20 2.44
N VAL A 41 39.16 9.02 2.93
CA VAL A 41 38.06 8.58 3.82
C VAL A 41 37.11 7.56 3.15
N LEU A 42 37.32 7.31 1.83
CA LEU A 42 36.48 6.41 1.04
C LEU A 42 36.98 4.95 0.97
N ASP A 43 38.17 4.64 1.50
CA ASP A 43 38.80 3.31 1.39
C ASP A 43 39.00 2.61 2.76
N ASP A 44 38.20 2.93 3.79
CA ASP A 44 38.18 2.15 5.01
C ASP A 44 37.30 0.90 4.82
N PRO A 45 37.89 -0.32 4.73
CA PRO A 45 37.11 -1.55 4.57
C PRO A 45 36.22 -1.88 5.80
N ASN A 46 36.34 -1.12 6.90
CA ASN A 46 35.52 -1.22 8.09
C ASN A 46 34.48 -0.08 8.19
N MET A 47 34.36 0.80 7.20
CA MET A 47 33.20 1.69 7.16
C MET A 47 31.95 0.82 6.96
N PRO A 48 30.94 0.92 7.84
CA PRO A 48 29.67 0.26 7.60
C PRO A 48 29.09 0.81 6.28
N THR A 49 29.18 0.02 5.21
CA THR A 49 28.48 0.27 3.97
C THR A 49 27.01 0.03 4.26
N GLY A 50 26.23 1.09 4.42
CA GLY A 50 24.80 0.99 4.65
C GLY A 50 24.33 1.82 5.84
N PHE A 51 23.04 1.79 6.04
CA PHE A 51 22.39 2.36 7.23
C PHE A 51 22.72 1.49 8.45
N GLY A 52 22.79 2.11 9.65
CA GLY A 52 23.07 1.39 10.91
C GLY A 52 22.07 0.26 11.20
N GLU A 53 22.04 -0.22 12.44
CA GLU A 53 21.20 -1.34 12.86
C GLU A 53 19.74 -1.20 12.39
N LEU A 54 19.16 -2.30 11.87
CA LEU A 54 17.74 -2.38 11.51
C LEU A 54 16.87 -2.42 12.77
N LYS A 55 15.89 -1.53 12.86
CA LYS A 55 14.92 -1.46 13.95
C LYS A 55 13.49 -1.47 13.41
N VAL A 56 12.65 -2.35 13.95
CA VAL A 56 11.23 -2.44 13.61
C VAL A 56 10.39 -1.95 14.78
N PHE A 57 9.62 -0.91 14.56
CA PHE A 57 8.68 -0.35 15.54
C PHE A 57 7.23 -0.55 15.09
N SER A 58 6.33 -0.69 16.04
CA SER A 58 4.90 -0.81 15.80
C SER A 58 4.17 0.46 16.21
N GLY A 59 3.26 0.94 15.34
CA GLY A 59 2.16 1.76 15.81
C GLY A 59 1.07 0.93 16.47
N SER A 60 -0.04 1.56 16.87
CA SER A 60 -1.12 0.87 17.59
C SER A 60 -2.05 0.08 16.68
N ALA A 61 -2.02 0.30 15.36
CA ALA A 61 -2.96 -0.33 14.44
C ALA A 61 -2.82 -1.85 14.38
N HIS A 62 -1.58 -2.37 14.30
CA HIS A 62 -1.37 -3.82 14.13
C HIS A 62 -0.06 -4.32 14.78
N PRO A 63 0.03 -4.34 16.11
CA PRO A 63 1.23 -4.80 16.81
C PRO A 63 1.61 -6.26 16.53
N ASP A 64 0.61 -7.12 16.28
CA ASP A 64 0.84 -8.53 16.00
C ASP A 64 1.60 -8.72 14.67
N LEU A 65 1.19 -8.00 13.60
CA LEU A 65 1.92 -8.04 12.33
C LEU A 65 3.36 -7.52 12.47
N ALA A 66 3.56 -6.45 13.25
CA ALA A 66 4.91 -5.94 13.50
C ALA A 66 5.80 -6.96 14.23
N ARG A 67 5.22 -7.72 15.17
CA ARG A 67 5.91 -8.82 15.87
C ARG A 67 6.25 -9.96 14.90
N GLU A 68 5.27 -10.41 14.10
CA GLU A 68 5.50 -11.44 13.07
C GLU A 68 6.62 -11.03 12.09
N ILE A 69 6.66 -9.74 11.68
CA ILE A 69 7.74 -9.22 10.82
C ILE A 69 9.09 -9.26 11.53
N ALA A 70 9.15 -8.83 12.79
CA ALA A 70 10.38 -8.87 13.58
C ALA A 70 10.90 -10.30 13.77
N ASP A 71 10.00 -11.27 14.01
CA ASP A 71 10.32 -12.69 14.10
C ASP A 71 10.91 -13.22 12.78
N VAL A 72 10.33 -12.84 11.63
CA VAL A 72 10.86 -13.21 10.30
C VAL A 72 12.26 -12.65 10.06
N LEU A 73 12.52 -11.44 10.55
CA LEU A 73 13.80 -10.75 10.42
C LEU A 73 14.84 -11.26 11.45
N GLY A 74 14.41 -11.96 12.49
CA GLY A 74 15.27 -12.37 13.60
C GLY A 74 15.72 -11.19 14.48
N VAL A 75 14.93 -10.12 14.56
CA VAL A 75 15.22 -8.93 15.36
C VAL A 75 14.23 -8.76 16.51
N THR A 76 14.69 -8.12 17.59
CA THR A 76 13.79 -7.73 18.67
C THR A 76 12.99 -6.49 18.24
N PRO A 77 11.66 -6.45 18.43
CA PRO A 77 10.88 -5.24 18.22
C PRO A 77 11.42 -4.06 19.02
N GLY A 78 11.45 -2.90 18.40
CA GLY A 78 11.94 -1.67 19.00
C GLY A 78 11.10 -1.26 20.22
N GLN A 79 11.78 -0.72 21.24
CA GLN A 79 11.15 -0.35 22.49
C GLN A 79 10.64 1.09 22.44
N ALA A 80 9.33 1.25 22.51
CA ALA A 80 8.68 2.54 22.53
C ALA A 80 7.32 2.45 23.28
N ARG A 81 6.89 3.57 23.80
CA ARG A 81 5.60 3.72 24.47
C ARG A 81 4.70 4.64 23.65
N LEU A 82 3.63 4.07 23.11
CA LEU A 82 2.56 4.80 22.46
C LEU A 82 1.36 4.84 23.41
N ARG A 83 0.90 6.03 23.76
CA ARG A 83 -0.19 6.26 24.71
C ARG A 83 -1.11 7.36 24.18
N ARG A 84 -2.27 7.50 24.82
CA ARG A 84 -3.17 8.63 24.58
C ARG A 84 -3.33 9.43 25.87
N PHE A 85 -3.34 10.74 25.72
CA PHE A 85 -3.76 11.64 26.78
C PHE A 85 -5.29 11.51 26.99
N PRO A 86 -5.83 11.99 28.14
CA PRO A 86 -7.28 11.94 28.40
C PRO A 86 -8.13 12.65 27.33
N ASP A 87 -7.60 13.64 26.66
CA ASP A 87 -8.22 14.38 25.54
C ASP A 87 -8.07 13.67 24.18
N THR A 88 -7.53 12.45 24.19
CA THR A 88 -7.28 11.57 23.02
C THR A 88 -6.07 11.93 22.17
N GLU A 89 -5.30 12.97 22.49
CA GLU A 89 -4.05 13.25 21.78
C GLU A 89 -3.03 12.11 21.94
N THR A 90 -2.27 11.87 20.89
CA THR A 90 -1.25 10.81 20.86
C THR A 90 0.04 11.27 21.56
N SER A 91 0.53 10.45 22.49
CA SER A 91 1.84 10.58 23.11
C SER A 91 2.72 9.42 22.70
N PHE A 92 3.93 9.72 22.24
CA PHE A 92 4.92 8.72 21.83
C PHE A 92 6.29 8.99 22.47
N GLN A 93 6.92 7.92 22.96
CA GLN A 93 8.27 7.99 23.54
C GLN A 93 9.08 6.77 23.11
N ILE A 94 10.28 7.01 22.64
CA ILE A 94 11.28 5.98 22.31
C ILE A 94 12.06 5.65 23.59
N ASP A 95 12.17 4.37 23.93
CA ASP A 95 12.81 3.90 25.17
C ASP A 95 14.20 3.28 24.94
N GLU A 96 14.75 3.43 23.73
CA GLU A 96 16.08 2.95 23.37
C GLU A 96 16.85 3.98 22.51
N ASN A 97 18.15 3.76 22.35
CA ASN A 97 18.96 4.60 21.44
C ASN A 97 18.74 4.15 19.98
N ILE A 98 18.32 5.10 19.15
CA ILE A 98 18.06 4.85 17.71
C ILE A 98 18.90 5.73 16.78
N ARG A 99 19.91 6.44 17.35
CA ARG A 99 20.77 7.32 16.55
C ARG A 99 21.52 6.51 15.48
N GLY A 100 21.40 6.95 14.24
CA GLY A 100 22.06 6.31 13.10
C GLY A 100 21.45 5.00 12.65
N THR A 101 20.33 4.55 13.24
CA THR A 101 19.65 3.28 12.86
C THR A 101 18.74 3.44 11.66
N ASP A 102 18.45 2.33 10.99
CA ASP A 102 17.47 2.21 9.93
C ASP A 102 16.13 1.78 10.52
N VAL A 103 15.19 2.72 10.62
CA VAL A 103 13.91 2.56 11.31
C VAL A 103 12.80 2.19 10.35
N PHE A 104 12.09 1.11 10.65
CA PHE A 104 10.87 0.67 9.95
C PHE A 104 9.68 0.79 10.89
N ILE A 105 8.69 1.62 10.54
CA ILE A 105 7.47 1.83 11.33
C ILE A 105 6.33 1.04 10.70
N VAL A 106 5.88 -0.03 11.34
CA VAL A 106 4.75 -0.83 10.87
C VAL A 106 3.45 -0.21 11.37
N GLN A 107 2.71 0.42 10.48
CA GLN A 107 1.44 1.09 10.81
C GLN A 107 0.49 1.09 9.61
N PRO A 108 -0.38 0.09 9.43
CA PRO A 108 -1.47 0.21 8.48
C PRO A 108 -2.38 1.37 8.89
N THR A 109 -2.75 2.22 7.93
CA THR A 109 -3.63 3.36 8.19
C THR A 109 -5.10 2.95 8.03
N CYS A 110 -5.54 2.01 8.86
CA CYS A 110 -6.89 1.45 8.91
C CYS A 110 -7.58 1.81 10.24
N ALA A 111 -8.87 1.57 10.35
CA ALA A 111 -9.53 1.58 11.66
C ALA A 111 -9.26 0.26 12.41
N ASN A 112 -9.14 0.31 13.74
CA ASN A 112 -9.03 -0.85 14.61
C ASN A 112 -9.77 -0.59 15.93
N GLY A 113 -10.86 -1.30 16.16
CA GLY A 113 -11.71 -1.08 17.33
C GLY A 113 -12.27 0.35 17.37
N SER A 114 -11.94 1.10 18.42
CA SER A 114 -12.35 2.49 18.60
C SER A 114 -11.40 3.51 17.97
N VAL A 115 -10.26 3.07 17.42
CA VAL A 115 -9.25 3.96 16.83
C VAL A 115 -9.52 4.11 15.34
N SER A 116 -9.64 5.36 14.89
CA SER A 116 -9.98 5.68 13.49
C SER A 116 -8.75 5.63 12.57
N VAL A 117 -9.03 5.64 11.26
CA VAL A 117 -8.00 5.81 10.21
C VAL A 117 -7.17 7.07 10.44
N ASP A 118 -7.83 8.18 10.79
CA ASP A 118 -7.17 9.49 11.00
C ASP A 118 -6.25 9.46 12.21
N GLN A 119 -6.65 8.78 13.27
CA GLN A 119 -5.83 8.63 14.46
C GLN A 119 -4.57 7.80 14.18
N HIS A 120 -4.68 6.67 13.46
CA HIS A 120 -3.51 5.89 13.08
C HIS A 120 -2.59 6.62 12.10
N LEU A 121 -3.15 7.44 11.23
CA LEU A 121 -2.37 8.32 10.37
C LEU A 121 -1.60 9.37 11.18
N MET A 122 -2.26 10.00 12.17
CA MET A 122 -1.62 10.95 13.08
C MET A 122 -0.53 10.29 13.94
N GLU A 123 -0.77 9.06 14.44
CA GLU A 123 0.25 8.28 15.15
C GLU A 123 1.50 8.08 14.30
N LEU A 124 1.34 7.66 13.04
CA LEU A 124 2.47 7.47 12.13
C LEU A 124 3.29 8.74 11.95
N MET A 125 2.64 9.89 11.83
CA MET A 125 3.32 11.19 11.71
C MET A 125 4.08 11.58 12.99
N ILE A 126 3.46 11.40 14.16
CA ILE A 126 4.09 11.71 15.46
C ILE A 126 5.29 10.79 15.71
N MET A 127 5.15 9.49 15.42
CA MET A 127 6.24 8.53 15.51
C MET A 127 7.39 8.94 14.59
N THR A 128 7.09 9.30 13.34
CA THR A 128 8.10 9.76 12.36
C THR A 128 8.86 10.98 12.86
N ASP A 129 8.17 11.99 13.40
CA ASP A 129 8.82 13.19 13.94
C ASP A 129 9.73 12.85 15.14
N ALA A 130 9.29 11.94 16.01
CA ALA A 130 10.10 11.49 17.15
C ALA A 130 11.38 10.78 16.70
N PHE A 131 11.30 9.85 15.72
CA PHE A 131 12.48 9.17 15.18
C PHE A 131 13.43 10.14 14.47
N ARG A 132 12.90 11.07 13.69
CA ARG A 132 13.67 12.11 13.03
C ARG A 132 14.42 12.97 14.03
N ARG A 133 13.76 13.45 15.10
CA ARG A 133 14.38 14.26 16.17
C ARG A 133 15.39 13.48 17.00
N SER A 134 15.24 12.16 17.05
CA SER A 134 16.21 11.26 17.72
C SER A 134 17.34 10.81 16.82
N SER A 135 17.48 11.42 15.63
CA SER A 135 18.57 11.19 14.66
C SER A 135 18.63 9.77 14.10
N ALA A 136 17.47 9.12 13.82
CA ALA A 136 17.44 7.96 12.96
C ALA A 136 18.10 8.29 11.60
N ALA A 137 18.84 7.37 11.02
CA ALA A 137 19.52 7.59 9.74
C ALA A 137 18.53 7.55 8.56
N ARG A 138 17.60 6.62 8.61
CA ARG A 138 16.51 6.48 7.63
C ARG A 138 15.22 6.07 8.35
N ILE A 139 14.09 6.55 7.87
CA ILE A 139 12.77 6.20 8.38
C ILE A 139 11.92 5.69 7.22
N THR A 140 11.56 4.41 7.25
CA THR A 140 10.67 3.76 6.29
C THR A 140 9.31 3.51 6.93
N ALA A 141 8.25 4.08 6.35
CA ALA A 141 6.89 3.75 6.74
C ALA A 141 6.45 2.45 6.06
N VAL A 142 6.22 1.42 6.84
CA VAL A 142 5.62 0.15 6.40
C VAL A 142 4.12 0.27 6.61
N VAL A 143 3.40 0.56 5.51
CA VAL A 143 1.96 0.82 5.49
C VAL A 143 1.28 -0.28 4.69
N PRO A 144 1.06 -1.49 5.26
CA PRO A 144 0.48 -2.62 4.53
C PRO A 144 -0.89 -2.32 3.94
N TYR A 145 -1.69 -1.49 4.61
CA TYR A 145 -2.92 -0.91 4.10
C TYR A 145 -2.83 0.61 4.10
N TYR A 146 -2.95 1.22 2.91
CA TYR A 146 -2.93 2.65 2.73
C TYR A 146 -4.36 3.20 2.76
N GLY A 147 -4.74 3.82 3.85
CA GLY A 147 -6.03 4.48 4.01
C GLY A 147 -6.21 5.62 3.00
N TYR A 148 -7.47 5.95 2.66
CA TYR A 148 -7.81 6.94 1.63
C TYR A 148 -7.42 6.57 0.19
N ALA A 149 -6.83 5.38 -0.07
CA ALA A 149 -6.43 4.93 -1.41
C ALA A 149 -7.58 4.94 -2.44
N ARG A 150 -8.84 4.80 -1.99
CA ARG A 150 -10.02 4.83 -2.86
C ARG A 150 -10.38 6.22 -3.39
N GLN A 151 -9.72 7.28 -2.89
CA GLN A 151 -9.90 8.66 -3.33
C GLN A 151 -8.64 9.14 -4.08
N ASP A 152 -8.30 8.41 -5.14
CA ASP A 152 -7.10 8.61 -5.97
C ASP A 152 -7.30 9.62 -7.11
N ARG A 153 -8.55 10.00 -7.37
CA ARG A 153 -8.93 10.95 -8.44
C ARG A 153 -10.21 11.71 -8.08
N LYS A 154 -10.47 12.75 -8.83
CA LYS A 154 -11.77 13.44 -8.77
C LYS A 154 -12.79 12.67 -9.61
N ASP A 155 -13.69 11.96 -8.96
CA ASP A 155 -14.83 11.30 -9.60
C ASP A 155 -16.02 12.23 -9.82
N LYS A 156 -16.03 13.39 -9.13
CA LYS A 156 -17.04 14.42 -9.18
C LYS A 156 -16.40 15.81 -9.08
N PRO A 157 -17.12 16.88 -9.50
CA PRO A 157 -16.68 18.24 -9.24
C PRO A 157 -16.56 18.53 -7.74
N ARG A 158 -15.57 19.32 -7.34
CA ARG A 158 -15.39 19.85 -5.98
C ARG A 158 -15.12 18.80 -4.90
N VAL A 159 -14.55 17.65 -5.27
CA VAL A 159 -14.07 16.63 -4.32
C VAL A 159 -12.53 16.66 -4.20
N PRO A 160 -11.97 16.23 -3.06
CA PRO A 160 -10.53 16.13 -2.87
C PRO A 160 -9.92 14.94 -3.63
N ILE A 161 -8.60 14.89 -3.65
CA ILE A 161 -7.79 13.68 -3.93
C ILE A 161 -7.09 13.31 -2.62
N SER A 162 -7.81 12.65 -1.72
CA SER A 162 -7.32 12.41 -0.36
C SER A 162 -6.10 11.49 -0.32
N ALA A 163 -5.97 10.57 -1.28
CA ALA A 163 -4.76 9.75 -1.41
C ALA A 163 -3.50 10.61 -1.64
N LYS A 164 -3.58 11.67 -2.45
CA LYS A 164 -2.46 12.62 -2.64
C LYS A 164 -2.20 13.47 -1.40
N LEU A 165 -3.26 13.92 -0.72
CA LEU A 165 -3.13 14.68 0.52
C LEU A 165 -2.35 13.86 1.57
N VAL A 166 -2.73 12.60 1.79
CA VAL A 166 -2.05 11.70 2.73
C VAL A 166 -0.58 11.50 2.34
N ALA A 167 -0.28 11.28 1.05
CA ALA A 167 1.10 11.16 0.58
C ALA A 167 1.94 12.42 0.90
N ASN A 168 1.38 13.62 0.66
CA ASN A 168 2.06 14.87 0.95
C ASN A 168 2.33 15.04 2.46
N VAL A 169 1.35 14.73 3.30
CA VAL A 169 1.47 14.88 4.76
C VAL A 169 2.50 13.90 5.32
N LEU A 170 2.52 12.65 4.87
CA LEU A 170 3.51 11.66 5.27
C LEU A 170 4.93 12.08 4.85
N SER A 171 5.11 12.57 3.61
CA SER A 171 6.39 13.10 3.15
C SER A 171 6.85 14.30 3.98
N ALA A 172 5.94 15.23 4.30
CA ALA A 172 6.22 16.41 5.12
C ALA A 172 6.59 16.04 6.57
N ALA A 173 6.06 14.96 7.13
CA ALA A 173 6.45 14.47 8.45
C ALA A 173 7.91 14.00 8.50
N GLY A 174 8.51 13.64 7.36
CA GLY A 174 9.94 13.31 7.26
C GLY A 174 10.21 11.83 7.01
N ILE A 175 9.23 11.08 6.49
CA ILE A 175 9.44 9.72 6.01
C ILE A 175 10.37 9.76 4.80
N ASN A 176 11.36 8.85 4.74
CA ASN A 176 12.31 8.74 3.65
C ASN A 176 11.86 7.75 2.55
N ARG A 177 11.02 6.78 2.91
CA ARG A 177 10.54 5.71 2.01
C ARG A 177 9.21 5.17 2.51
N VAL A 178 8.38 4.69 1.60
CA VAL A 178 7.14 3.98 1.92
C VAL A 178 7.24 2.55 1.37
N LEU A 179 6.94 1.57 2.21
CA LEU A 179 6.70 0.18 1.82
C LEU A 179 5.20 -0.10 2.00
N THR A 180 4.52 -0.46 0.94
CA THR A 180 3.06 -0.67 0.96
C THR A 180 2.66 -1.89 0.13
N MET A 181 1.40 -2.32 0.25
CA MET A 181 0.90 -3.50 -0.45
C MET A 181 -0.43 -3.20 -1.14
N ASP A 182 -0.58 -3.71 -2.37
CA ASP A 182 -1.80 -3.69 -3.18
C ASP A 182 -2.58 -2.36 -3.09
N LEU A 183 -1.92 -1.27 -3.46
CA LEU A 183 -2.59 0.03 -3.58
C LEU A 183 -3.82 -0.10 -4.48
N HIS A 184 -4.93 0.51 -4.09
CA HIS A 184 -6.19 0.48 -4.85
C HIS A 184 -5.99 0.81 -6.34
N LYS A 185 -5.08 1.75 -6.61
CA LYS A 185 -4.56 2.06 -7.95
C LYS A 185 -3.04 2.20 -7.88
N ALA A 186 -2.33 1.48 -8.74
CA ALA A 186 -0.87 1.45 -8.73
C ALA A 186 -0.24 2.84 -8.92
N GLN A 187 -0.90 3.75 -9.65
CA GLN A 187 -0.42 5.12 -9.87
C GLN A 187 -0.36 5.97 -8.60
N ILE A 188 -0.97 5.56 -7.48
CA ILE A 188 -0.84 6.24 -6.18
C ILE A 188 0.62 6.33 -5.74
N GLN A 189 1.47 5.35 -6.10
CA GLN A 189 2.91 5.43 -5.86
C GLN A 189 3.55 6.72 -6.41
N GLY A 190 3.03 7.25 -7.52
CA GLY A 190 3.47 8.51 -8.10
C GLY A 190 2.97 9.76 -7.38
N PHE A 191 2.18 9.63 -6.30
CA PHE A 191 1.78 10.74 -5.46
C PHE A 191 2.85 11.13 -4.44
N PHE A 192 3.82 10.27 -4.22
CA PHE A 192 4.95 10.50 -3.33
C PHE A 192 6.13 11.07 -4.11
N ASP A 193 6.84 12.02 -3.51
CA ASP A 193 8.12 12.55 -3.99
C ASP A 193 9.32 11.79 -3.38
N ILE A 194 9.04 10.72 -2.64
CA ILE A 194 9.99 9.80 -2.02
C ILE A 194 9.81 8.39 -2.61
N PRO A 195 10.82 7.50 -2.50
CA PRO A 195 10.71 6.12 -2.98
C PRO A 195 9.52 5.38 -2.37
N VAL A 196 8.82 4.60 -3.20
CA VAL A 196 7.71 3.73 -2.80
C VAL A 196 7.97 2.32 -3.31
N ASP A 197 8.03 1.36 -2.40
CA ASP A 197 8.03 -0.06 -2.72
C ASP A 197 6.60 -0.58 -2.62
N HIS A 198 6.00 -0.85 -3.77
CA HIS A 198 4.62 -1.32 -3.87
C HIS A 198 4.59 -2.83 -4.09
N LEU A 199 4.39 -3.60 -3.03
CA LEU A 199 4.29 -5.07 -3.06
C LEU A 199 2.89 -5.54 -3.50
N PHE A 200 2.82 -6.81 -3.89
CA PHE A 200 1.55 -7.50 -4.17
C PHE A 200 1.43 -8.75 -3.31
N ALA A 201 0.30 -8.94 -2.64
CA ALA A 201 0.01 -10.13 -1.84
C ALA A 201 -0.37 -11.35 -2.70
N ALA A 202 -0.43 -11.20 -4.02
CA ALA A 202 -0.78 -12.26 -4.94
C ALA A 202 -0.02 -13.58 -4.70
N PRO A 203 1.33 -13.59 -4.47
CA PRO A 203 2.05 -14.84 -4.17
C PRO A 203 1.48 -15.59 -2.96
N VAL A 204 1.14 -14.88 -1.88
CA VAL A 204 0.60 -15.45 -0.65
C VAL A 204 -0.79 -16.05 -0.86
N ILE A 205 -1.66 -15.33 -1.57
CA ILE A 205 -3.03 -15.79 -1.86
C ILE A 205 -3.01 -16.96 -2.85
N ILE A 206 -2.19 -16.89 -3.91
CA ILE A 206 -2.07 -17.94 -4.92
C ILE A 206 -1.51 -19.23 -4.31
N GLU A 207 -0.50 -19.13 -3.43
CA GLU A 207 0.01 -20.29 -2.70
C GLU A 207 -1.09 -21.00 -1.90
N TYR A 208 -1.98 -20.26 -1.25
CA TYR A 208 -3.13 -20.83 -0.57
C TYR A 208 -4.12 -21.46 -1.54
N LEU A 209 -4.49 -20.75 -2.61
CA LEU A 209 -5.46 -21.19 -3.60
C LEU A 209 -4.98 -22.44 -4.37
N SER A 210 -3.68 -22.54 -4.68
CA SER A 210 -3.11 -23.71 -5.38
C SER A 210 -3.16 -25.00 -4.58
N ARG A 211 -3.35 -24.93 -3.26
CA ARG A 211 -3.53 -26.09 -2.38
C ARG A 211 -4.98 -26.56 -2.30
N LEU A 212 -5.91 -25.79 -2.89
CA LEU A 212 -7.30 -26.21 -2.98
C LEU A 212 -7.42 -27.29 -4.05
N ASP A 213 -7.88 -28.47 -3.67
CA ASP A 213 -8.23 -29.52 -4.61
C ASP A 213 -9.55 -29.14 -5.32
N SER A 214 -9.44 -28.35 -6.36
CA SER A 214 -10.59 -27.83 -7.11
C SER A 214 -10.29 -27.86 -8.60
N PRO A 215 -10.75 -28.90 -9.31
CA PRO A 215 -10.69 -28.89 -10.76
C PRO A 215 -11.60 -27.80 -11.33
N ASN A 216 -11.31 -27.32 -12.53
CA ASN A 216 -12.13 -26.35 -13.26
C ASN A 216 -12.29 -25.01 -12.51
N LEU A 217 -11.16 -24.39 -12.15
CA LEU A 217 -11.16 -23.07 -11.54
C LEU A 217 -11.54 -21.97 -12.55
N THR A 218 -12.35 -21.01 -12.10
CA THR A 218 -12.59 -19.74 -12.80
C THR A 218 -12.33 -18.58 -11.86
N MET A 219 -11.37 -17.72 -12.20
CA MET A 219 -11.16 -16.44 -11.51
C MET A 219 -12.20 -15.44 -11.97
N VAL A 220 -12.82 -14.74 -11.04
CA VAL A 220 -13.92 -13.82 -11.33
C VAL A 220 -13.57 -12.41 -10.88
N ALA A 221 -13.58 -11.47 -11.83
CA ALA A 221 -13.51 -10.05 -11.50
C ALA A 221 -14.92 -9.56 -11.09
N PRO A 222 -15.07 -8.91 -9.92
CA PRO A 222 -16.37 -8.42 -9.46
C PRO A 222 -16.88 -7.21 -10.26
N ASP A 223 -16.03 -6.62 -11.09
CA ASP A 223 -16.36 -5.58 -12.07
C ASP A 223 -15.25 -5.47 -13.13
N ALA A 224 -15.48 -4.65 -14.16
CA ALA A 224 -14.50 -4.45 -15.25
C ALA A 224 -13.16 -3.88 -14.76
N GLY A 225 -13.15 -3.08 -13.68
CA GLY A 225 -11.94 -2.48 -13.13
C GLY A 225 -10.99 -3.48 -12.45
N GLY A 226 -11.52 -4.66 -12.04
CA GLY A 226 -10.75 -5.76 -11.46
C GLY A 226 -10.25 -6.79 -12.47
N ALA A 227 -10.64 -6.70 -13.76
CA ALA A 227 -10.38 -7.74 -14.75
C ALA A 227 -8.89 -8.03 -14.98
N GLU A 228 -8.04 -7.01 -14.98
CA GLU A 228 -6.59 -7.18 -15.15
C GLU A 228 -5.99 -7.98 -13.98
N ARG A 229 -6.39 -7.66 -12.76
CA ARG A 229 -5.94 -8.34 -11.53
C ARG A 229 -6.41 -9.79 -11.52
N ALA A 230 -7.70 -10.04 -11.78
CA ALA A 230 -8.25 -11.40 -11.86
C ALA A 230 -7.55 -12.25 -12.95
N ARG A 231 -7.21 -11.65 -14.10
CA ARG A 231 -6.44 -12.30 -15.16
C ARG A 231 -5.04 -12.71 -14.70
N ALA A 232 -4.36 -11.87 -13.92
CA ALA A 232 -3.04 -12.21 -13.38
C ALA A 232 -3.07 -13.42 -12.45
N TYR A 233 -4.14 -13.57 -11.65
CA TYR A 233 -4.38 -14.77 -10.83
C TYR A 233 -4.74 -15.97 -11.70
N ALA A 234 -5.65 -15.81 -12.66
CA ALA A 234 -6.06 -16.88 -13.57
C ALA A 234 -4.86 -17.51 -14.28
N LYS A 235 -3.97 -16.68 -14.83
CA LYS A 235 -2.74 -17.15 -15.50
C LYS A 235 -1.84 -17.98 -14.60
N ARG A 236 -1.72 -17.64 -13.31
CA ARG A 236 -0.84 -18.35 -12.36
C ARG A 236 -1.47 -19.63 -11.80
N LEU A 237 -2.79 -19.70 -11.80
CA LEU A 237 -3.56 -20.86 -11.31
C LEU A 237 -4.02 -21.80 -12.44
N ASP A 238 -3.65 -21.51 -13.70
CA ASP A 238 -4.15 -22.20 -14.89
C ASP A 238 -5.71 -22.28 -14.90
N ALA A 239 -6.32 -21.15 -14.60
CA ALA A 239 -7.77 -21.01 -14.44
C ALA A 239 -8.38 -20.16 -15.55
N GLU A 240 -9.67 -20.38 -15.82
CA GLU A 240 -10.45 -19.51 -16.69
C GLU A 240 -10.71 -18.14 -16.06
N LEU A 241 -11.17 -17.19 -16.87
CA LEU A 241 -11.51 -15.83 -16.42
C LEU A 241 -12.97 -15.53 -16.72
N ALA A 242 -13.71 -15.06 -15.71
CA ALA A 242 -15.01 -14.45 -15.87
C ALA A 242 -15.05 -13.03 -15.29
N VAL A 243 -15.98 -12.21 -15.76
CA VAL A 243 -16.17 -10.83 -15.31
C VAL A 243 -17.63 -10.58 -15.02
N ILE A 244 -17.93 -9.93 -13.91
CA ILE A 244 -19.29 -9.49 -13.60
C ILE A 244 -19.50 -8.09 -14.17
N ASP A 245 -20.39 -7.98 -15.15
CA ASP A 245 -20.84 -6.71 -15.72
C ASP A 245 -22.07 -6.22 -14.94
N LYS A 246 -21.90 -5.07 -14.29
CA LYS A 246 -22.96 -4.42 -13.49
C LYS A 246 -23.67 -3.40 -14.35
N ARG A 247 -24.93 -3.65 -14.65
CA ARG A 247 -25.81 -2.69 -15.33
C ARG A 247 -26.93 -2.28 -14.40
N ARG A 248 -27.34 -1.02 -14.49
CA ARG A 248 -28.62 -0.63 -13.95
C ARG A 248 -29.69 -1.06 -14.93
N SER A 249 -30.83 -1.58 -14.43
CA SER A 249 -32.00 -1.78 -15.26
C SER A 249 -32.41 -0.46 -15.91
N ASP A 250 -33.04 -0.53 -17.09
CA ASP A 250 -33.46 0.66 -17.85
C ASP A 250 -34.39 1.58 -17.06
N ASP A 251 -35.13 1.05 -16.09
CA ASP A 251 -35.96 1.80 -15.14
C ASP A 251 -35.21 2.31 -13.90
N GLY A 252 -33.90 2.01 -13.77
CA GLY A 252 -33.06 2.44 -12.67
C GLY A 252 -33.35 1.80 -11.30
N THR A 253 -34.28 0.85 -11.23
CA THR A 253 -34.79 0.28 -9.96
C THR A 253 -33.99 -0.92 -9.47
N ALA A 254 -33.35 -1.66 -10.36
CA ALA A 254 -32.58 -2.87 -10.02
C ALA A 254 -31.16 -2.85 -10.61
N GLU A 255 -30.22 -3.41 -9.87
CA GLU A 255 -28.86 -3.67 -10.33
C GLU A 255 -28.82 -5.08 -10.91
N VAL A 256 -28.67 -5.19 -12.24
CA VAL A 256 -28.53 -6.48 -12.94
C VAL A 256 -27.06 -6.83 -13.04
N MET A 257 -26.70 -8.04 -12.62
CA MET A 257 -25.35 -8.58 -12.72
C MET A 257 -25.32 -9.65 -13.81
N ASN A 258 -24.68 -9.34 -14.93
CA ASN A 258 -24.42 -10.29 -15.99
C ASN A 258 -23.04 -10.93 -15.79
N VAL A 259 -22.96 -12.25 -15.91
CA VAL A 259 -21.71 -12.99 -15.87
C VAL A 259 -21.21 -13.19 -17.29
N ILE A 260 -20.00 -12.71 -17.58
CA ILE A 260 -19.33 -12.89 -18.86
C ILE A 260 -18.20 -13.89 -18.63
N GLY A 261 -18.22 -15.02 -19.30
CA GLY A 261 -17.31 -16.16 -19.12
C GLY A 261 -18.03 -17.40 -18.64
N ASP A 262 -17.33 -18.53 -18.66
CA ASP A 262 -17.89 -19.83 -18.26
C ASP A 262 -17.76 -20.07 -16.76
N VAL A 263 -18.90 -20.31 -16.09
CA VAL A 263 -18.98 -20.53 -14.63
C VAL A 263 -19.81 -21.75 -14.26
N GLU A 264 -20.52 -22.35 -15.22
CA GLU A 264 -21.41 -23.48 -14.97
C GLU A 264 -20.63 -24.74 -14.56
N GLY A 265 -20.98 -25.34 -13.43
CA GLY A 265 -20.32 -26.52 -12.88
C GLY A 265 -18.89 -26.26 -12.37
N ARG A 266 -18.44 -24.99 -12.32
CA ARG A 266 -17.06 -24.62 -11.97
C ARG A 266 -16.92 -24.12 -10.53
N THR A 267 -15.70 -24.19 -10.01
CA THR A 267 -15.33 -23.48 -8.77
C THR A 267 -14.92 -22.07 -9.12
N CYS A 268 -15.71 -21.08 -8.73
CA CYS A 268 -15.51 -19.68 -9.00
C CYS A 268 -14.82 -18.99 -7.82
N ILE A 269 -13.76 -18.22 -8.07
CA ILE A 269 -13.04 -17.45 -7.06
C ILE A 269 -13.16 -15.97 -7.40
N ILE A 270 -13.97 -15.22 -6.65
CA ILE A 270 -14.08 -13.76 -6.81
C ILE A 270 -12.84 -13.10 -6.22
N GLN A 271 -12.15 -12.28 -7.03
CA GLN A 271 -10.93 -11.60 -6.59
C GLN A 271 -11.10 -10.07 -6.58
N ASP A 272 -10.82 -9.46 -5.44
CA ASP A 272 -10.82 -7.99 -5.29
C ASP A 272 -9.55 -7.52 -4.56
N ASP A 273 -9.29 -6.19 -4.49
CA ASP A 273 -8.23 -5.63 -3.64
C ASP A 273 -8.74 -5.38 -2.21
N ILE A 274 -9.94 -4.85 -2.07
CA ILE A 274 -10.52 -4.43 -0.78
C ILE A 274 -11.92 -5.02 -0.64
N VAL A 275 -12.17 -5.70 0.48
CA VAL A 275 -13.53 -6.00 0.92
C VAL A 275 -13.88 -5.14 2.13
N ASP A 276 -14.80 -4.19 1.92
CA ASP A 276 -15.25 -3.26 2.97
C ASP A 276 -16.57 -3.75 3.58
N THR A 277 -17.72 -3.36 3.04
CA THR A 277 -19.03 -3.77 3.55
C THR A 277 -19.50 -5.13 3.02
N ALA A 278 -18.74 -5.78 2.18
CA ALA A 278 -19.00 -7.04 1.49
C ALA A 278 -20.24 -7.05 0.57
N GLY A 279 -20.88 -5.89 0.36
CA GLY A 279 -22.11 -5.84 -0.46
C GLY A 279 -21.89 -6.28 -1.92
N THR A 280 -20.83 -5.80 -2.56
CA THR A 280 -20.48 -6.14 -3.95
C THR A 280 -20.15 -7.63 -4.09
N ILE A 281 -19.25 -8.13 -3.23
CA ILE A 281 -18.75 -9.49 -3.34
C ILE A 281 -19.82 -10.56 -3.07
N THR A 282 -20.73 -10.27 -2.13
CA THR A 282 -21.83 -11.19 -1.82
C THR A 282 -22.91 -11.20 -2.91
N LYS A 283 -23.23 -10.05 -3.51
CA LYS A 283 -24.10 -9.99 -4.70
C LYS A 283 -23.48 -10.72 -5.89
N ALA A 284 -22.17 -10.58 -6.11
CA ALA A 284 -21.42 -11.29 -7.12
C ALA A 284 -21.52 -12.82 -6.91
N ALA A 285 -21.35 -13.28 -5.69
CA ALA A 285 -21.48 -14.70 -5.34
C ALA A 285 -22.88 -15.26 -5.63
N ILE A 286 -23.92 -14.50 -5.30
CA ILE A 286 -25.31 -14.88 -5.63
C ILE A 286 -25.52 -14.97 -7.16
N ALA A 287 -24.94 -14.03 -7.91
CA ALA A 287 -25.04 -14.06 -9.38
C ALA A 287 -24.34 -15.28 -9.96
N LEU A 288 -23.14 -15.63 -9.48
CA LEU A 288 -22.43 -16.83 -9.90
C LEU A 288 -23.21 -18.11 -9.60
N GLN A 289 -23.76 -18.22 -8.40
CA GLN A 289 -24.59 -19.39 -8.01
C GLN A 289 -25.82 -19.53 -8.92
N LYS A 290 -26.48 -18.40 -9.24
CA LYS A 290 -27.62 -18.39 -10.17
C LYS A 290 -27.25 -18.81 -11.60
N ASN A 291 -25.99 -18.58 -12.00
CA ASN A 291 -25.43 -18.98 -13.29
C ASN A 291 -24.77 -20.38 -13.25
N GLY A 292 -25.08 -21.20 -12.25
CA GLY A 292 -24.68 -22.60 -12.20
C GLY A 292 -23.29 -22.86 -11.62
N ALA A 293 -22.63 -21.90 -10.99
CA ALA A 293 -21.37 -22.16 -10.32
C ALA A 293 -21.52 -23.24 -9.25
N ALA A 294 -20.72 -24.30 -9.31
CA ALA A 294 -20.76 -25.41 -8.35
C ALA A 294 -20.28 -24.97 -6.94
N ARG A 295 -19.32 -24.09 -6.89
CA ARG A 295 -18.73 -23.59 -5.66
C ARG A 295 -18.29 -22.14 -5.83
N VAL A 296 -18.46 -21.31 -4.81
CA VAL A 296 -18.00 -19.91 -4.83
C VAL A 296 -17.10 -19.62 -3.65
N LEU A 297 -15.88 -19.19 -3.94
CA LEU A 297 -14.97 -18.61 -2.97
C LEU A 297 -14.75 -17.13 -3.30
N ALA A 298 -14.15 -16.40 -2.37
CA ALA A 298 -13.76 -15.04 -2.59
C ALA A 298 -12.41 -14.76 -1.94
N CYS A 299 -11.61 -13.90 -2.56
CA CYS A 299 -10.37 -13.43 -1.97
C CYS A 299 -10.22 -11.92 -2.16
N ALA A 300 -9.64 -11.27 -1.17
CA ALA A 300 -9.21 -9.88 -1.24
C ALA A 300 -7.95 -9.68 -0.42
N VAL A 301 -7.12 -8.72 -0.81
CA VAL A 301 -5.93 -8.43 -0.03
C VAL A 301 -6.33 -7.76 1.29
N HIS A 302 -7.12 -6.71 1.22
CA HIS A 302 -7.47 -5.90 2.40
C HIS A 302 -8.88 -6.23 2.92
N GLY A 303 -8.93 -6.96 4.02
CA GLY A 303 -10.17 -7.26 4.73
C GLY A 303 -10.55 -6.14 5.70
N VAL A 304 -11.14 -5.03 5.19
CA VAL A 304 -11.65 -3.95 6.05
C VAL A 304 -12.83 -4.44 6.88
N LEU A 305 -13.73 -5.22 6.28
CA LEU A 305 -14.84 -5.94 6.90
C LEU A 305 -15.69 -5.06 7.83
N SER A 306 -16.04 -3.86 7.37
CA SER A 306 -16.78 -2.89 8.14
C SER A 306 -18.30 -3.15 8.19
N GLY A 307 -18.96 -2.58 9.18
CA GLY A 307 -20.42 -2.64 9.34
C GLY A 307 -20.93 -4.08 9.38
N GLN A 308 -21.83 -4.43 8.45
CA GLN A 308 -22.48 -5.75 8.38
C GLN A 308 -21.72 -6.76 7.49
N ALA A 309 -20.44 -6.51 7.16
CA ALA A 309 -19.68 -7.33 6.22
C ALA A 309 -19.65 -8.82 6.61
N ILE A 310 -19.38 -9.10 7.89
CA ILE A 310 -19.25 -10.48 8.41
C ILE A 310 -20.60 -11.21 8.31
N GLU A 311 -21.69 -10.54 8.72
CA GLU A 311 -23.04 -11.11 8.62
C GLU A 311 -23.43 -11.39 7.16
N ARG A 312 -23.09 -10.49 6.24
CA ARG A 312 -23.37 -10.67 4.81
C ARG A 312 -22.57 -11.84 4.24
N ILE A 313 -21.29 -11.97 4.60
CA ILE A 313 -20.46 -13.10 4.18
C ILE A 313 -21.01 -14.41 4.72
N ASP A 314 -21.37 -14.46 5.98
CA ASP A 314 -21.89 -15.65 6.64
C ASP A 314 -23.19 -16.15 5.99
N LYS A 315 -24.11 -15.23 5.67
CA LYS A 315 -25.39 -15.54 5.01
C LYS A 315 -25.29 -15.73 3.48
N SER A 316 -24.14 -15.46 2.86
CA SER A 316 -23.95 -15.55 1.42
C SER A 316 -23.60 -16.96 0.97
N PRO A 317 -23.68 -17.27 -0.33
CA PRO A 317 -23.19 -18.53 -0.89
C PRO A 317 -21.66 -18.64 -0.97
N ILE A 318 -20.90 -17.70 -0.41
CA ILE A 318 -19.45 -17.79 -0.33
C ILE A 318 -19.07 -18.87 0.68
N ASP A 319 -18.31 -19.87 0.25
CA ASP A 319 -17.79 -20.93 1.12
C ASP A 319 -16.66 -20.43 2.02
N LYS A 320 -15.69 -19.72 1.41
CA LYS A 320 -14.57 -19.11 2.11
C LYS A 320 -14.27 -17.72 1.55
N MET A 321 -14.07 -16.77 2.46
CA MET A 321 -13.54 -15.44 2.19
C MET A 321 -12.09 -15.39 2.66
N ILE A 322 -11.15 -15.36 1.73
CA ILE A 322 -9.72 -15.31 1.99
C ILE A 322 -9.29 -13.85 2.02
N VAL A 323 -8.69 -13.40 3.12
CA VAL A 323 -8.10 -12.07 3.26
C VAL A 323 -6.69 -12.18 3.81
N THR A 324 -5.92 -11.08 3.79
CA THR A 324 -4.61 -11.05 4.44
C THR A 324 -4.67 -10.27 5.75
N ASN A 325 -3.63 -10.41 6.57
CA ASN A 325 -3.46 -9.62 7.80
C ASN A 325 -2.81 -8.24 7.56
N THR A 326 -2.96 -7.66 6.36
CA THR A 326 -2.61 -6.25 6.12
C THR A 326 -3.41 -5.28 7.00
N ILE A 327 -4.58 -5.73 7.45
CA ILE A 327 -5.47 -5.07 8.43
C ILE A 327 -5.73 -6.07 9.55
N PRO A 328 -5.63 -5.67 10.83
CA PRO A 328 -5.97 -6.54 11.95
C PRO A 328 -7.44 -6.94 11.89
N GLN A 329 -7.72 -8.21 12.08
CA GLN A 329 -9.08 -8.71 12.02
C GLN A 329 -9.80 -8.57 13.37
N SER A 330 -11.07 -8.17 13.31
CA SER A 330 -11.92 -8.09 14.50
C SER A 330 -12.16 -9.47 15.12
N LYS A 331 -12.50 -9.53 16.41
CA LYS A 331 -12.90 -10.77 17.07
C LYS A 331 -14.07 -11.48 16.36
N ALA A 332 -15.00 -10.71 15.80
CA ALA A 332 -16.11 -11.25 15.04
C ALA A 332 -15.66 -11.89 13.71
N ALA A 333 -14.70 -11.27 13.00
CA ALA A 333 -14.13 -11.85 11.80
C ALA A 333 -13.35 -13.14 12.11
N ALA A 334 -12.57 -13.16 13.19
CA ALA A 334 -11.83 -14.35 13.64
C ALA A 334 -12.75 -15.50 14.07
N ALA A 335 -13.94 -15.21 14.57
CA ALA A 335 -14.95 -16.20 14.96
C ALA A 335 -15.78 -16.74 13.76
N CYS A 336 -15.76 -16.07 12.61
CA CYS A 336 -16.50 -16.50 11.42
C CYS A 336 -15.76 -17.62 10.70
N SER A 337 -16.35 -18.81 10.66
CA SER A 337 -15.73 -20.01 10.04
C SER A 337 -15.47 -19.88 8.54
N LYS A 338 -16.13 -18.93 7.88
CA LYS A 338 -15.92 -18.65 6.44
C LYS A 338 -14.73 -17.76 6.16
N ILE A 339 -14.22 -16.99 7.14
CA ILE A 339 -13.11 -16.07 6.93
C ILE A 339 -11.79 -16.80 7.19
N VAL A 340 -10.88 -16.69 6.23
CA VAL A 340 -9.50 -17.20 6.31
C VAL A 340 -8.54 -16.03 6.20
N VAL A 341 -7.63 -15.91 7.17
CA VAL A 341 -6.65 -14.82 7.21
C VAL A 341 -5.26 -15.37 6.91
N LEU A 342 -4.61 -14.83 5.88
CA LEU A 342 -3.26 -15.20 5.49
C LEU A 342 -2.26 -14.14 5.97
N SER A 343 -1.13 -14.58 6.54
CA SER A 343 -0.09 -13.64 6.97
C SER A 343 0.77 -13.17 5.81
N VAL A 344 1.00 -11.86 5.72
CA VAL A 344 1.93 -11.21 4.80
C VAL A 344 3.27 -10.87 5.45
N ALA A 345 3.48 -11.28 6.71
CA ALA A 345 4.67 -10.92 7.48
C ALA A 345 5.97 -11.38 6.80
N ARG A 346 5.99 -12.59 6.22
CA ARG A 346 7.16 -13.10 5.51
C ARG A 346 7.52 -12.24 4.31
N LEU A 347 6.53 -11.85 3.52
CA LEU A 347 6.74 -11.01 2.33
C LEU A 347 7.23 -9.61 2.72
N LEU A 348 6.60 -9.00 3.73
CA LEU A 348 7.02 -7.69 4.24
C LEU A 348 8.41 -7.77 4.89
N GLY A 349 8.71 -8.80 5.67
CA GLY A 349 10.03 -8.99 6.28
C GLY A 349 11.13 -9.14 5.24
N GLN A 350 10.91 -9.92 4.18
CA GLN A 350 11.85 -10.05 3.06
C GLN A 350 12.07 -8.70 2.35
N ALA A 351 11.02 -7.92 2.11
CA ALA A 351 11.13 -6.60 1.52
C ALA A 351 11.92 -5.63 2.43
N ILE A 352 11.63 -5.61 3.73
CA ILE A 352 12.36 -4.82 4.72
C ILE A 352 13.84 -5.19 4.71
N LYS A 353 14.17 -6.49 4.71
CA LYS A 353 15.54 -6.97 4.63
C LYS A 353 16.23 -6.46 3.36
N SER A 354 15.59 -6.61 2.20
CA SER A 354 16.14 -6.13 0.93
C SER A 354 16.37 -4.60 0.91
N ILE A 355 15.43 -3.83 1.49
CA ILE A 355 15.55 -2.38 1.60
C ILE A 355 16.72 -2.02 2.52
N HIS A 356 16.88 -2.71 3.65
CA HIS A 356 17.97 -2.48 4.60
C HIS A 356 19.34 -2.81 4.00
N GLU A 357 19.44 -3.94 3.30
CA GLU A 357 20.67 -4.42 2.64
C GLU A 357 20.93 -3.74 1.30
N GLU A 358 20.11 -2.77 0.89
CA GLU A 358 20.19 -2.07 -0.41
C GLU A 358 20.17 -3.04 -1.62
N THR A 359 19.50 -4.17 -1.45
CA THR A 359 19.30 -5.17 -2.51
C THR A 359 17.95 -4.99 -3.21
N SER A 360 17.78 -5.63 -4.38
CA SER A 360 16.57 -5.49 -5.17
C SER A 360 15.35 -6.15 -4.51
N VAL A 361 14.26 -5.40 -4.39
CA VAL A 361 12.94 -5.89 -3.95
C VAL A 361 12.21 -6.59 -5.11
N SER A 362 12.68 -6.42 -6.36
CA SER A 362 11.97 -6.92 -7.56
C SER A 362 11.82 -8.44 -7.62
N SER A 363 12.70 -9.21 -6.98
CA SER A 363 12.59 -10.66 -6.86
C SER A 363 11.37 -11.14 -6.07
N LEU A 364 10.73 -10.25 -5.33
CA LEU A 364 9.53 -10.56 -4.53
C LEU A 364 8.22 -10.42 -5.33
N PHE A 365 8.29 -9.94 -6.57
CA PHE A 365 7.13 -9.72 -7.45
C PHE A 365 6.86 -10.88 -8.43
N VAL A 366 7.62 -11.96 -8.35
CA VAL A 366 7.56 -13.09 -9.30
C VAL A 366 6.41 -14.05 -8.99
#